data_8bceb16e03d838e1cd9bd1ce7ba6719d
#
_entry.id   8bceb16e03d838e1cd9bd1ce7ba6719d
#
_cell.length_a   1.000
_cell.length_b   1.000
_cell.length_c   1.000
_cell.angle_alpha   90.00
_cell.angle_beta   90.00
_cell.angle_gamma   90.00
#
_symmetry.space_group_name_H-M   'P 1'
#
loop_
_entity.id
_entity.type
_entity.pdbx_description
1 polymer ?
#
loop_
_entity_poly.entity_id
_entity_poly.type
_entity_poly.pdbx_seq_one_letter_code
_entity_poly.pdbx_strand_id
1 'polypeptide(L)'
;MNAELMVRRGVLAIAFAGFLAGGAYAQSQDPTPQQQDVQNDKKDIRNDKKDLAKDRADRNADQHDINHDKTDLSKDRADRNADQKDINHDRADLNKDRVDRNKDQRDINHDKAQLVRDDKKYGINSAQAQADRKDLHADRVDRNKDQKDINHDRTDLNKDRADRNTDQRDINHDKRDLSKDRKDRNQDQKDINKDKKDLHKDRKDLRQDRKGHK
;
A
#
# COMPACT_ATOMS: atom_id res chain seq x y z
N MET A 1 -16.14 9.13 3.47
CA MET A 1 -16.30 8.95 4.93
C MET A 1 -15.03 8.30 5.42
N ASN A 2 -14.14 9.12 5.98
CA ASN A 2 -12.79 8.70 6.40
C ASN A 2 -12.88 8.08 7.78
N ALA A 3 -12.53 6.79 7.90
CA ALA A 3 -12.34 6.13 9.18
C ALA A 3 -10.84 6.13 9.47
N GLU A 4 -10.41 7.06 10.33
CA GLU A 4 -9.07 7.06 10.91
C GLU A 4 -8.92 5.84 11.83
N LEU A 5 -8.04 4.93 11.44
CA LEU A 5 -7.65 3.80 12.28
C LEU A 5 -6.56 4.28 13.24
N MET A 6 -6.96 4.72 14.43
CA MET A 6 -6.03 4.95 15.55
C MET A 6 -5.48 3.60 16.02
N VAL A 7 -4.24 3.32 15.68
CA VAL A 7 -3.48 2.22 16.28
C VAL A 7 -3.12 2.60 17.71
N ARG A 8 -3.83 2.04 18.68
CA ARG A 8 -3.49 2.14 20.11
C ARG A 8 -2.27 1.29 20.38
N ARG A 9 -1.16 1.94 20.69
CA ARG A 9 0.03 1.31 21.28
C ARG A 9 -0.35 0.80 22.67
N GLY A 10 -0.52 -0.51 22.80
CA GLY A 10 -0.72 -1.19 24.08
C GLY A 10 0.61 -1.28 24.84
N VAL A 11 0.77 -0.45 25.86
CA VAL A 11 1.87 -0.59 26.82
C VAL A 11 1.50 -1.72 27.77
N LEU A 12 2.21 -2.84 27.70
CA LEU A 12 2.06 -3.95 28.63
C LEU A 12 2.84 -3.62 29.91
N ALA A 13 2.15 -3.11 30.93
CA ALA A 13 2.71 -2.90 32.24
C ALA A 13 2.73 -4.22 33.02
N ILE A 14 3.92 -4.80 33.23
CA ILE A 14 4.10 -5.94 34.13
C ILE A 14 4.34 -5.39 35.54
N ALA A 15 3.33 -5.48 36.39
CA ALA A 15 3.42 -5.18 37.79
C ALA A 15 4.09 -6.34 38.52
N PHE A 16 5.24 -6.09 39.14
CA PHE A 16 5.86 -7.01 40.09
C PHE A 16 5.40 -6.64 41.50
N ALA A 17 4.59 -7.53 42.12
CA ALA A 17 4.23 -7.44 43.51
C ALA A 17 5.42 -7.89 44.37
N GLY A 18 5.91 -6.97 45.20
CA GLY A 18 6.95 -7.26 46.18
C GLY A 18 6.38 -7.88 47.42
N PHE A 19 6.99 -8.95 47.87
CA PHE A 19 6.73 -9.59 49.19
C PHE A 19 7.69 -8.97 50.23
N LEU A 20 7.15 -8.28 51.22
CA LEU A 20 7.87 -7.85 52.43
C LEU A 20 7.50 -8.75 53.58
N ALA A 21 8.47 -9.45 54.12
CA ALA A 21 8.35 -10.03 55.46
C ALA A 21 9.72 -10.12 56.15
N GLY A 22 9.81 -9.63 57.35
CA GLY A 22 10.74 -10.08 58.36
C GLY A 22 11.87 -9.09 58.71
N GLY A 23 11.69 -8.30 59.78
CA GLY A 23 12.71 -7.48 60.38
C GLY A 23 13.77 -8.31 61.10
N ALA A 24 15.03 -7.93 60.91
CA ALA A 24 16.11 -8.14 61.82
C ALA A 24 16.96 -6.84 61.78
N TYR A 25 17.12 -6.22 62.88
CA TYR A 25 18.03 -5.06 63.03
C TYR A 25 19.47 -5.54 62.82
N ALA A 26 19.90 -5.53 61.57
CA ALA A 26 21.30 -5.67 61.24
C ALA A 26 21.86 -4.23 61.13
N GLN A 27 22.89 -3.90 61.92
CA GLN A 27 23.69 -2.69 61.75
C GLN A 27 24.07 -2.56 60.28
N SER A 28 23.61 -1.51 59.63
CA SER A 28 24.01 -1.14 58.30
C SER A 28 25.49 -0.77 58.29
N GLN A 29 26.36 -1.76 58.10
CA GLN A 29 27.71 -1.48 57.67
C GLN A 29 27.58 -0.90 56.26
N ASP A 30 28.07 0.32 56.07
CA ASP A 30 28.16 0.88 54.72
C ASP A 30 28.87 -0.12 53.80
N PRO A 31 28.33 -0.40 52.65
CA PRO A 31 28.93 -1.37 51.75
C PRO A 31 30.35 -0.97 51.41
N THR A 32 31.26 -1.91 51.49
CA THR A 32 32.66 -1.65 51.08
C THR A 32 32.68 -1.22 49.61
N PRO A 33 33.68 -0.45 49.19
CA PRO A 33 33.78 0.00 47.77
C PRO A 33 33.61 -1.14 46.77
N GLN A 34 34.18 -2.32 47.06
CA GLN A 34 34.05 -3.52 46.22
C GLN A 34 32.62 -4.13 46.20
N GLN A 35 31.91 -4.07 47.33
CA GLN A 35 30.50 -4.50 47.38
C GLN A 35 29.64 -3.51 46.55
N GLN A 36 30.01 -2.26 46.52
CA GLN A 36 29.34 -1.23 45.77
C GLN A 36 29.57 -1.43 44.24
N ASP A 37 30.78 -1.82 43.81
CA ASP A 37 31.13 -2.13 42.43
C ASP A 37 30.32 -3.37 41.95
N VAL A 38 30.26 -4.46 42.72
CA VAL A 38 29.44 -5.64 42.44
C VAL A 38 27.95 -5.30 42.32
N GLN A 39 27.46 -4.32 43.13
CA GLN A 39 26.04 -3.90 43.01
C GLN A 39 25.82 -3.06 41.76
N ASN A 40 26.76 -2.18 41.38
CA ASN A 40 26.69 -1.40 40.16
C ASN A 40 26.71 -2.31 38.92
N ASP A 41 27.64 -3.25 38.80
CA ASP A 41 27.70 -4.22 37.73
C ASP A 41 26.41 -5.01 37.55
N LYS A 42 25.82 -5.43 38.68
CA LYS A 42 24.52 -6.12 38.64
C LYS A 42 23.38 -5.24 38.16
N LYS A 43 23.45 -3.94 38.44
CA LYS A 43 22.46 -2.95 37.96
C LYS A 43 22.63 -2.73 36.46
N ASP A 44 23.87 -2.57 36.01
CA ASP A 44 24.20 -2.36 34.61
C ASP A 44 23.81 -3.59 33.76
N ILE A 45 24.14 -4.79 34.18
CA ILE A 45 23.67 -6.04 33.57
C ILE A 45 22.13 -6.13 33.48
N ARG A 46 21.39 -5.60 34.47
CA ARG A 46 19.92 -5.58 34.42
C ARG A 46 19.40 -4.56 33.39
N ASN A 47 20.06 -3.41 33.30
CA ASN A 47 19.70 -2.36 32.34
C ASN A 47 19.96 -2.87 30.91
N ASP A 48 21.15 -3.37 30.64
CA ASP A 48 21.52 -3.94 29.34
C ASP A 48 20.56 -5.04 28.87
N LYS A 49 20.13 -5.89 29.81
CA LYS A 49 19.12 -6.91 29.48
C LYS A 49 17.76 -6.32 29.13
N LYS A 50 17.36 -5.21 29.76
CA LYS A 50 16.10 -4.53 29.42
C LYS A 50 16.20 -3.87 28.06
N ASP A 51 17.32 -3.17 27.81
CA ASP A 51 17.55 -2.50 26.54
C ASP A 51 17.63 -3.51 25.41
N LEU A 52 18.37 -4.60 25.57
CA LEU A 52 18.41 -5.71 24.62
C LEU A 52 17.03 -6.36 24.37
N ALA A 53 16.16 -6.45 25.40
CA ALA A 53 14.81 -6.97 25.24
C ALA A 53 13.92 -6.00 24.46
N LYS A 54 14.09 -4.67 24.70
CA LYS A 54 13.39 -3.61 23.97
C LYS A 54 13.78 -3.61 22.50
N ASP A 55 15.08 -3.54 22.20
CA ASP A 55 15.57 -3.51 20.82
C ASP A 55 15.17 -4.74 20.01
N ARG A 56 15.08 -5.89 20.67
CA ARG A 56 14.54 -7.10 20.02
C ARG A 56 13.05 -6.98 19.71
N ALA A 57 12.28 -6.35 20.59
CA ALA A 57 10.86 -6.14 20.39
C ALA A 57 10.63 -5.15 19.24
N ASP A 58 11.38 -4.04 19.23
CA ASP A 58 11.32 -3.02 18.20
C ASP A 58 11.70 -3.61 16.83
N ARG A 59 12.82 -4.35 16.75
CA ARG A 59 13.22 -5.05 15.51
C ARG A 59 12.15 -6.04 15.01
N ASN A 60 11.45 -6.73 15.92
CA ASN A 60 10.39 -7.66 15.53
C ASN A 60 9.14 -6.92 15.03
N ALA A 61 8.83 -5.73 15.59
CA ALA A 61 7.77 -4.86 15.10
C ALA A 61 8.11 -4.38 13.69
N ASP A 62 9.31 -3.83 13.47
CA ASP A 62 9.77 -3.41 12.13
C ASP A 62 9.72 -4.55 11.10
N GLN A 63 10.07 -5.77 11.51
CA GLN A 63 9.97 -6.92 10.61
C GLN A 63 8.51 -7.26 10.24
N HIS A 64 7.58 -7.06 11.18
CA HIS A 64 6.16 -7.22 10.92
C HIS A 64 5.67 -6.15 9.92
N ASP A 65 6.05 -4.90 10.13
CA ASP A 65 5.67 -3.78 9.27
C ASP A 65 6.25 -3.96 7.85
N ILE A 66 7.51 -4.38 7.73
CA ILE A 66 8.13 -4.78 6.45
C ILE A 66 7.33 -5.86 5.72
N ASN A 67 6.75 -6.83 6.45
CA ASN A 67 5.96 -7.89 5.82
C ASN A 67 4.59 -7.37 5.37
N HIS A 68 3.99 -6.47 6.14
CA HIS A 68 2.75 -5.78 5.78
C HIS A 68 2.94 -4.96 4.51
N ASP A 69 3.91 -4.06 4.48
CA ASP A 69 4.22 -3.20 3.33
C ASP A 69 4.49 -4.00 2.04
N LYS A 70 5.16 -5.15 2.16
CA LYS A 70 5.36 -6.03 1.00
C LYS A 70 4.05 -6.61 0.48
N THR A 71 3.12 -6.91 1.36
CA THR A 71 1.80 -7.43 0.98
C THR A 71 0.99 -6.34 0.28
N ASP A 72 0.97 -5.13 0.84
CA ASP A 72 0.27 -3.99 0.24
C ASP A 72 0.90 -3.62 -1.11
N LEU A 73 2.21 -3.52 -1.18
CA LEU A 73 2.92 -3.30 -2.45
C LEU A 73 2.62 -4.37 -3.51
N SER A 74 2.38 -5.61 -3.11
CA SER A 74 2.00 -6.69 -4.03
C SER A 74 0.57 -6.52 -4.53
N LYS A 75 -0.35 -6.11 -3.65
CA LYS A 75 -1.74 -5.82 -3.98
C LYS A 75 -1.83 -4.64 -4.94
N ASP A 76 -1.23 -3.50 -4.60
CA ASP A 76 -1.28 -2.30 -5.44
C ASP A 76 -0.70 -2.53 -6.84
N ARG A 77 0.32 -3.39 -6.93
CA ARG A 77 0.84 -3.81 -8.25
C ARG A 77 -0.14 -4.67 -9.03
N ALA A 78 -0.90 -5.52 -8.35
CA ALA A 78 -1.91 -6.35 -9.00
C ALA A 78 -3.07 -5.47 -9.50
N ASP A 79 -3.53 -4.54 -8.67
CA ASP A 79 -4.61 -3.59 -8.99
C ASP A 79 -4.20 -2.70 -10.18
N ARG A 80 -3.01 -2.09 -10.13
CA ARG A 80 -2.48 -1.33 -11.27
C ARG A 80 -2.38 -2.14 -12.57
N ASN A 81 -2.05 -3.44 -12.47
CA ASN A 81 -1.97 -4.30 -13.66
C ASN A 81 -3.37 -4.66 -14.18
N ALA A 82 -4.39 -4.75 -13.31
CA ALA A 82 -5.79 -4.91 -13.70
C ALA A 82 -6.25 -3.65 -14.45
N ASP A 83 -6.08 -2.46 -13.88
CA ASP A 83 -6.42 -1.18 -14.52
C ASP A 83 -5.75 -1.02 -15.90
N GLN A 84 -4.51 -1.49 -16.02
CA GLN A 84 -3.82 -1.44 -17.32
C GLN A 84 -4.47 -2.37 -18.35
N LYS A 85 -5.03 -3.50 -17.95
CA LYS A 85 -5.77 -4.39 -18.84
C LYS A 85 -7.08 -3.75 -19.27
N ASP A 86 -7.80 -3.14 -18.32
CA ASP A 86 -9.07 -2.47 -18.57
C ASP A 86 -8.87 -1.27 -19.52
N ILE A 87 -7.82 -0.45 -19.29
CA ILE A 87 -7.39 0.60 -20.24
C ILE A 87 -7.14 0.06 -21.65
N ASN A 88 -6.56 -1.12 -21.79
CA ASN A 88 -6.28 -1.71 -23.10
C ASN A 88 -7.56 -2.21 -23.76
N HIS A 89 -8.49 -2.76 -22.99
CA HIS A 89 -9.82 -3.19 -23.45
C HIS A 89 -10.63 -1.99 -23.95
N ASP A 90 -10.77 -0.95 -23.13
CA ASP A 90 -11.52 0.26 -23.47
C ASP A 90 -10.96 0.95 -24.73
N ARG A 91 -9.64 0.91 -24.90
CA ARG A 91 -9.04 1.43 -26.14
C ARG A 91 -9.40 0.61 -27.36
N ALA A 92 -9.52 -0.71 -27.22
CA ALA A 92 -9.91 -1.59 -28.32
C ALA A 92 -11.38 -1.33 -28.68
N ASP A 93 -12.27 -1.24 -27.70
CA ASP A 93 -13.69 -0.96 -27.90
C ASP A 93 -13.89 0.45 -28.50
N LEU A 94 -13.24 1.45 -27.95
CA LEU A 94 -13.24 2.81 -28.50
C LEU A 94 -12.78 2.85 -29.98
N ASN A 95 -11.81 2.04 -30.36
CA ASN A 95 -11.37 1.96 -31.76
C ASN A 95 -12.42 1.27 -32.65
N LYS A 96 -13.04 0.22 -32.16
CA LYS A 96 -14.13 -0.48 -32.85
C LYS A 96 -15.31 0.47 -33.10
N ASP A 97 -15.80 1.13 -32.05
CA ASP A 97 -16.94 2.05 -32.15
C ASP A 97 -16.67 3.23 -33.10
N ARG A 98 -15.43 3.69 -33.14
CA ARG A 98 -15.02 4.71 -34.12
C ARG A 98 -15.06 4.19 -35.56
N VAL A 99 -14.69 2.94 -35.78
CA VAL A 99 -14.75 2.30 -37.10
C VAL A 99 -16.21 2.14 -37.53
N ASP A 100 -17.06 1.65 -36.61
CA ASP A 100 -18.49 1.44 -36.88
C ASP A 100 -19.19 2.77 -37.15
N ARG A 101 -18.99 3.79 -36.31
CA ARG A 101 -19.51 5.13 -36.55
C ARG A 101 -19.06 5.72 -37.90
N ASN A 102 -17.79 5.49 -38.29
CA ASN A 102 -17.29 5.97 -39.57
C ASN A 102 -17.88 5.22 -40.78
N LYS A 103 -18.25 3.95 -40.58
CA LYS A 103 -19.01 3.16 -41.56
C LYS A 103 -20.40 3.75 -41.72
N ASP A 104 -21.14 3.93 -40.61
CA ASP A 104 -22.50 4.48 -40.64
C ASP A 104 -22.52 5.86 -41.27
N GLN A 105 -21.51 6.67 -41.04
CA GLN A 105 -21.42 7.98 -41.68
C GLN A 105 -21.24 7.85 -43.19
N ARG A 106 -20.56 6.82 -43.70
CA ARG A 106 -20.45 6.56 -45.16
C ARG A 106 -21.78 6.07 -45.70
N ASP A 107 -22.47 5.20 -45.01
CA ASP A 107 -23.76 4.68 -45.39
C ASP A 107 -24.80 5.80 -45.41
N ILE A 108 -24.84 6.68 -44.38
CA ILE A 108 -25.65 7.92 -44.39
C ILE A 108 -25.36 8.78 -45.62
N ASN A 109 -24.11 8.94 -46.03
CA ASN A 109 -23.77 9.76 -47.21
C ASN A 109 -24.22 9.09 -48.51
N HIS A 110 -24.10 7.75 -48.59
CA HIS A 110 -24.60 6.97 -49.71
C HIS A 110 -26.11 7.08 -49.84
N ASP A 111 -26.84 6.86 -48.72
CA ASP A 111 -28.31 6.87 -48.70
C ASP A 111 -28.87 8.26 -49.03
N LYS A 112 -28.23 9.32 -48.56
CA LYS A 112 -28.59 10.69 -48.97
C LYS A 112 -28.46 10.89 -50.47
N ALA A 113 -27.38 10.36 -51.06
CA ALA A 113 -27.17 10.48 -52.50
C ALA A 113 -28.19 9.59 -53.30
N GLN A 114 -28.55 8.42 -52.76
CA GLN A 114 -29.56 7.55 -53.32
C GLN A 114 -30.94 8.23 -53.26
N LEU A 115 -31.33 8.73 -52.08
CA LEU A 115 -32.61 9.42 -51.90
C LEU A 115 -32.75 10.62 -52.87
N VAL A 116 -31.71 11.40 -53.12
CA VAL A 116 -31.74 12.49 -54.10
C VAL A 116 -31.96 11.97 -55.52
N ARG A 117 -31.39 10.81 -55.88
CA ARG A 117 -31.60 10.17 -57.21
C ARG A 117 -33.02 9.65 -57.35
N ASP A 118 -33.55 9.01 -56.32
CA ASP A 118 -34.86 8.39 -56.35
C ASP A 118 -35.99 9.42 -56.21
N ASP A 119 -35.80 10.51 -55.48
CA ASP A 119 -36.71 11.65 -55.49
C ASP A 119 -36.86 12.29 -56.90
N LYS A 120 -35.74 12.38 -57.63
CA LYS A 120 -35.75 12.91 -59.00
C LYS A 120 -36.38 11.97 -60.01
N LYS A 121 -36.14 10.67 -59.85
CA LYS A 121 -36.57 9.65 -60.84
C LYS A 121 -38.00 9.20 -60.65
N TYR A 122 -38.42 8.98 -59.42
CA TYR A 122 -39.68 8.36 -59.04
C TYR A 122 -40.64 9.33 -58.32
N GLY A 123 -40.14 10.45 -57.88
CA GLY A 123 -40.91 11.43 -57.11
C GLY A 123 -40.72 11.26 -55.59
N ILE A 124 -40.85 12.36 -54.86
CA ILE A 124 -40.60 12.43 -53.43
C ILE A 124 -41.48 11.55 -52.54
N ASN A 125 -42.66 11.13 -53.03
CA ASN A 125 -43.61 10.26 -52.34
C ASN A 125 -43.58 8.84 -52.87
N SER A 126 -42.65 8.45 -53.71
CA SER A 126 -42.48 7.10 -54.22
C SER A 126 -42.14 6.09 -53.10
N ALA A 127 -42.45 4.83 -53.33
CA ALA A 127 -42.11 3.78 -52.40
C ALA A 127 -40.60 3.66 -52.19
N GLN A 128 -39.81 3.88 -53.27
CA GLN A 128 -38.33 3.92 -53.22
C GLN A 128 -37.82 5.01 -52.33
N ALA A 129 -38.27 6.27 -52.55
CA ALA A 129 -37.85 7.41 -51.72
C ALA A 129 -38.28 7.27 -50.25
N GLN A 130 -39.41 6.61 -49.99
CA GLN A 130 -39.84 6.30 -48.62
C GLN A 130 -38.95 5.23 -47.96
N ALA A 131 -38.50 4.22 -48.69
CA ALA A 131 -37.55 3.21 -48.23
C ALA A 131 -36.20 3.88 -47.90
N ASP A 132 -35.62 4.65 -48.83
CA ASP A 132 -34.35 5.36 -48.58
C ASP A 132 -34.39 6.27 -47.33
N ARG A 133 -35.54 6.94 -47.08
CA ARG A 133 -35.69 7.76 -45.86
C ARG A 133 -35.71 6.92 -44.61
N LYS A 134 -36.26 5.70 -44.62
CA LYS A 134 -36.25 4.81 -43.49
C LYS A 134 -34.81 4.31 -43.21
N ASP A 135 -34.10 3.90 -44.27
CA ASP A 135 -32.72 3.42 -44.14
C ASP A 135 -31.80 4.54 -43.65
N LEU A 136 -31.90 5.73 -44.24
CA LEU A 136 -31.19 6.91 -43.75
C LEU A 136 -31.51 7.27 -42.28
N HIS A 137 -32.76 7.03 -41.85
CA HIS A 137 -33.14 7.22 -40.45
C HIS A 137 -32.51 6.18 -39.54
N ALA A 138 -32.47 4.92 -39.92
CA ALA A 138 -31.87 3.82 -39.20
C ALA A 138 -30.37 4.08 -39.04
N ASP A 139 -29.64 4.37 -40.10
CA ASP A 139 -28.21 4.64 -40.05
C ASP A 139 -27.84 5.84 -39.13
N ARG A 140 -28.70 6.88 -39.14
CA ARG A 140 -28.53 7.98 -38.21
C ARG A 140 -28.72 7.62 -36.76
N VAL A 141 -29.65 6.71 -36.46
CA VAL A 141 -29.88 6.20 -35.11
C VAL A 141 -28.67 5.38 -34.66
N ASP A 142 -28.18 4.49 -35.53
CA ASP A 142 -27.02 3.64 -35.23
C ASP A 142 -25.76 4.46 -35.01
N ARG A 143 -25.46 5.41 -35.92
CA ARG A 143 -24.34 6.37 -35.72
C ARG A 143 -24.45 7.14 -34.40
N ASN A 144 -25.66 7.56 -34.00
CA ASN A 144 -25.84 8.30 -32.76
C ASN A 144 -25.66 7.39 -31.54
N LYS A 145 -25.99 6.10 -31.66
CA LYS A 145 -25.69 5.09 -30.64
C LYS A 145 -24.19 4.92 -30.47
N ASP A 146 -23.47 4.67 -31.55
CA ASP A 146 -22.01 4.52 -31.55
C ASP A 146 -21.32 5.75 -30.94
N GLN A 147 -21.85 6.95 -31.25
CA GLN A 147 -21.30 8.16 -30.62
C GLN A 147 -21.51 8.21 -29.10
N LYS A 148 -22.61 7.67 -28.60
CA LYS A 148 -22.84 7.56 -27.16
C LYS A 148 -21.89 6.54 -26.54
N ASP A 149 -21.70 5.41 -27.19
CA ASP A 149 -20.82 4.34 -26.73
C ASP A 149 -19.35 4.85 -26.70
N ILE A 150 -18.90 5.56 -27.75
CA ILE A 150 -17.61 6.28 -27.75
C ILE A 150 -17.45 7.25 -26.57
N ASN A 151 -18.50 7.97 -26.19
CA ASN A 151 -18.42 8.91 -25.08
C ASN A 151 -18.36 8.17 -23.74
N HIS A 152 -19.05 7.05 -23.61
CA HIS A 152 -18.99 6.16 -22.44
C HIS A 152 -17.59 5.59 -22.28
N ASP A 153 -17.03 4.94 -23.30
CA ASP A 153 -15.70 4.34 -23.28
C ASP A 153 -14.60 5.37 -22.93
N ARG A 154 -14.76 6.60 -23.43
CA ARG A 154 -13.83 7.68 -23.05
C ARG A 154 -13.91 8.02 -21.57
N THR A 155 -15.08 7.97 -21.00
CA THR A 155 -15.27 8.26 -19.57
C THR A 155 -14.64 7.15 -18.73
N ASP A 156 -14.88 5.89 -19.08
CA ASP A 156 -14.31 4.72 -18.42
C ASP A 156 -12.79 4.71 -18.55
N LEU A 157 -12.27 4.93 -19.76
CA LEU A 157 -10.84 5.06 -19.99
C LEU A 157 -10.17 6.16 -19.14
N ASN A 158 -10.85 7.28 -18.92
CA ASN A 158 -10.33 8.34 -18.07
C ASN A 158 -10.35 7.95 -16.59
N LYS A 159 -11.37 7.24 -16.15
CA LYS A 159 -11.49 6.70 -14.80
C LYS A 159 -10.36 5.70 -14.52
N ASP A 160 -10.19 4.70 -15.37
CA ASP A 160 -9.16 3.66 -15.21
C ASP A 160 -7.74 4.24 -15.22
N ARG A 161 -7.52 5.28 -16.00
CA ARG A 161 -6.25 6.03 -15.96
C ARG A 161 -6.04 6.76 -14.63
N ALA A 162 -7.10 7.31 -14.05
CA ALA A 162 -7.02 7.99 -12.76
C ALA A 162 -6.74 6.97 -11.65
N ASP A 163 -7.43 5.84 -11.67
CA ASP A 163 -7.27 4.75 -10.70
C ASP A 163 -5.83 4.18 -10.78
N ARG A 164 -5.35 3.83 -11.97
CA ARG A 164 -3.96 3.41 -12.19
C ARG A 164 -2.91 4.42 -11.69
N ASN A 165 -3.19 5.73 -11.84
CA ASN A 165 -2.27 6.76 -11.36
C ASN A 165 -2.29 6.86 -9.83
N THR A 166 -3.42 6.56 -9.19
CA THR A 166 -3.53 6.45 -7.73
C THR A 166 -2.72 5.26 -7.22
N ASP A 167 -2.93 4.07 -7.77
CA ASP A 167 -2.16 2.87 -7.45
C ASP A 167 -0.65 3.09 -7.59
N GLN A 168 -0.24 3.83 -8.63
CA GLN A 168 1.17 4.14 -8.81
C GLN A 168 1.72 5.05 -7.71
N ARG A 169 0.90 5.94 -7.15
CA ARG A 169 1.30 6.78 -5.99
C ARG A 169 1.41 5.94 -4.73
N ASP A 170 0.46 5.04 -4.52
CA ASP A 170 0.44 4.14 -3.37
C ASP A 170 1.64 3.18 -3.41
N ILE A 171 1.96 2.59 -4.56
CA ILE A 171 3.19 1.83 -4.79
C ILE A 171 4.45 2.64 -4.44
N ASN A 172 4.47 3.93 -4.75
CA ASN A 172 5.64 4.77 -4.44
C ASN A 172 5.71 5.13 -2.94
N HIS A 173 4.57 5.24 -2.27
CA HIS A 173 4.47 5.43 -0.83
C HIS A 173 4.98 4.19 -0.10
N ASP A 174 4.44 3.00 -0.38
CA ASP A 174 4.83 1.73 0.22
C ASP A 174 6.32 1.42 0.06
N LYS A 175 6.89 1.76 -1.09
CA LYS A 175 8.34 1.62 -1.31
C LYS A 175 9.17 2.50 -0.38
N ARG A 176 8.67 3.69 -0.04
CA ARG A 176 9.36 4.60 0.89
C ARG A 176 9.28 4.08 2.32
N ASP A 177 8.09 3.62 2.72
CA ASP A 177 7.86 3.07 4.04
C ASP A 177 8.68 1.79 4.23
N LEU A 178 8.63 0.87 3.28
CA LEU A 178 9.47 -0.32 3.26
C LEU A 178 10.98 0.00 3.35
N SER A 179 11.43 1.12 2.74
CA SER A 179 12.82 1.55 2.83
C SER A 179 13.17 2.10 4.21
N LYS A 180 12.23 2.82 4.84
CA LYS A 180 12.36 3.34 6.20
C LYS A 180 12.44 2.20 7.20
N ASP A 181 11.47 1.29 7.20
CA ASP A 181 11.39 0.17 8.14
C ASP A 181 12.61 -0.76 8.05
N ARG A 182 13.15 -0.94 6.84
CA ARG A 182 14.42 -1.66 6.67
C ARG A 182 15.60 -0.96 7.31
N LYS A 183 15.64 0.38 7.30
CA LYS A 183 16.69 1.16 7.96
C LYS A 183 16.56 1.06 9.47
N ASP A 184 15.35 1.21 9.98
CA ASP A 184 15.05 1.16 11.40
C ASP A 184 15.40 -0.23 11.95
N ARG A 185 14.92 -1.31 11.32
CA ARG A 185 15.31 -2.68 11.66
C ARG A 185 16.84 -2.92 11.64
N ASN A 186 17.55 -2.32 10.68
CA ASN A 186 19.00 -2.46 10.60
C ASN A 186 19.70 -1.68 11.70
N GLN A 187 19.12 -0.57 12.16
CA GLN A 187 19.62 0.19 13.30
C GLN A 187 19.41 -0.64 14.58
N ASP A 188 18.20 -1.15 14.83
CA ASP A 188 17.91 -2.02 15.98
C ASP A 188 18.86 -3.23 16.04
N GLN A 189 19.20 -3.79 14.88
CA GLN A 189 20.14 -4.90 14.85
C GLN A 189 21.57 -4.47 15.28
N LYS A 190 21.98 -3.22 14.99
CA LYS A 190 23.26 -2.68 15.45
C LYS A 190 23.24 -2.43 16.96
N ASP A 191 22.12 -1.91 17.47
CA ASP A 191 21.94 -1.63 18.89
C ASP A 191 21.89 -2.95 19.68
N ILE A 192 21.17 -3.96 19.22
CA ILE A 192 21.23 -5.32 19.75
C ILE A 192 22.66 -5.89 19.82
N ASN A 193 23.47 -5.63 18.79
CA ASN A 193 24.84 -6.12 18.75
C ASN A 193 25.76 -5.36 19.73
N LYS A 194 25.49 -4.09 19.95
CA LYS A 194 26.17 -3.24 20.94
C LYS A 194 25.82 -3.72 22.34
N ASP A 195 24.55 -3.81 22.68
CA ASP A 195 24.05 -4.26 23.99
C ASP A 195 24.58 -5.64 24.39
N LYS A 196 24.68 -6.55 23.41
CA LYS A 196 25.30 -7.86 23.65
C LYS A 196 26.78 -7.74 24.04
N LYS A 197 27.51 -6.79 23.44
CA LYS A 197 28.94 -6.57 23.79
C LYS A 197 29.06 -5.95 25.17
N ASP A 198 28.23 -4.97 25.48
CA ASP A 198 28.23 -4.28 26.77
C ASP A 198 27.83 -5.29 27.88
N LEU A 199 26.77 -6.07 27.68
CA LEU A 199 26.38 -7.14 28.58
C LEU A 199 27.49 -8.21 28.79
N HIS A 200 28.29 -8.48 27.75
CA HIS A 200 29.43 -9.40 27.87
C HIS A 200 30.56 -8.81 28.73
N LYS A 201 30.84 -7.52 28.54
CA LYS A 201 31.82 -6.78 29.30
C LYS A 201 31.45 -6.73 30.79
N ASP A 202 30.24 -6.29 31.11
CA ASP A 202 29.75 -6.18 32.49
C ASP A 202 29.73 -7.53 33.22
N ARG A 203 29.41 -8.61 32.51
CA ARG A 203 29.52 -9.95 33.07
C ARG A 203 30.95 -10.38 33.36
N LYS A 204 31.90 -9.90 32.57
CA LYS A 204 33.33 -10.17 32.78
C LYS A 204 33.82 -9.38 33.99
N ASP A 205 33.46 -8.12 34.09
CA ASP A 205 33.82 -7.22 35.19
C ASP A 205 33.23 -7.76 36.51
N LEU A 206 31.97 -8.11 36.57
CA LEU A 206 31.32 -8.77 37.71
C LEU A 206 32.03 -10.09 38.13
N ARG A 207 32.58 -10.84 37.18
CA ARG A 207 33.36 -12.06 37.55
C ARG A 207 34.72 -11.71 38.15
N GLN A 208 35.36 -10.64 37.73
CA GLN A 208 36.64 -10.19 38.25
C GLN A 208 36.46 -9.69 39.68
N ASP A 209 35.46 -8.83 39.93
CA ASP A 209 35.16 -8.26 41.23
C ASP A 209 34.79 -9.36 42.27
N ARG A 210 34.08 -10.40 41.86
CA ARG A 210 33.82 -11.56 42.70
C ARG A 210 35.04 -12.42 43.01
N LYS A 211 36.07 -12.43 42.15
CA LYS A 211 37.30 -13.22 42.39
C LYS A 211 38.27 -12.49 43.32
N GLY A 212 38.24 -11.17 43.32
CA GLY A 212 39.00 -10.34 44.26
C GLY A 212 38.53 -10.49 45.73
N HIS A 213 37.42 -11.20 45.95
CA HIS A 213 36.84 -11.51 47.27
C HIS A 213 37.31 -12.85 47.91
N LYS A 214 38.23 -13.58 47.25
CA LYS A 214 38.85 -14.78 47.84
C LYS A 214 40.31 -14.45 48.23
#